data_b4e1c5bb4c5e23c28dd27ad724e85428
#
_entry.id   b4e1c5bb4c5e23c28dd27ad724e85428
#
_cell.length_a   1.000
_cell.length_b   1.000
_cell.length_c   1.000
_cell.angle_alpha   90.00
_cell.angle_beta   90.00
_cell.angle_gamma   90.00
#
_symmetry.space_group_name_H-M   'P 1'
#
loop_
_entity.id
_entity.type
_entity.pdbx_description
1 polymer ?
#
loop_
_entity_poly.entity_id
_entity_poly.type
_entity_poly.pdbx_seq_one_letter_code
_entity_poly.pdbx_strand_id
1 'polypeptide(L)'
;AQLLDCRYIRMFSFFMPEGKDPADYRDAVIEKLKRFLAVAKKYDVVLMHENEKDIYGDTAARCLDLMESISDPQFQSAFDFANFVQCGEDTEACWDQLHEYVTYIHIKDAVSDDKENVVCGTGEGKIKEILDRAINQEGYEGFLTLEPHLVLFDSLASLETTDAKNIIKENKAKDGADGYSMQYHALCDILNEIAS
;
A
#
# COMPACT_ATOMS: atom_id res chain seq x y z
N ALA A 1 -2.87 19.41 0.85
CA ALA A 1 -3.81 18.92 1.83
C ALA A 1 -4.77 20.03 2.26
N GLN A 2 -4.35 21.09 2.94
CA GLN A 2 -5.24 22.16 3.45
C GLN A 2 -6.19 22.75 2.40
N LEU A 3 -5.69 23.08 1.20
CA LEU A 3 -6.52 23.63 0.12
C LEU A 3 -7.63 22.68 -0.36
N LEU A 4 -7.46 21.40 -0.16
CA LEU A 4 -8.41 20.35 -0.56
C LEU A 4 -9.22 19.82 0.63
N ASP A 5 -9.08 20.45 1.80
CA ASP A 5 -9.67 19.96 3.06
C ASP A 5 -9.39 18.46 3.31
N CYS A 6 -8.18 18.02 2.97
CA CYS A 6 -7.72 16.65 3.12
C CYS A 6 -6.72 16.55 4.27
N ARG A 7 -6.99 15.67 5.23
CA ARG A 7 -6.13 15.49 6.40
C ARG A 7 -4.97 14.51 6.13
N TYR A 8 -5.09 13.64 5.16
CA TYR A 8 -4.15 12.58 4.91
C TYR A 8 -3.21 12.89 3.75
N ILE A 9 -1.93 12.55 3.91
CA ILE A 9 -0.94 12.56 2.84
C ILE A 9 -0.27 11.19 2.81
N ARG A 10 -0.49 10.44 1.72
CA ARG A 10 0.22 9.20 1.46
C ARG A 10 1.66 9.51 1.05
N MET A 11 2.60 8.74 1.57
CA MET A 11 4.01 8.87 1.26
C MET A 11 4.74 7.53 1.34
N PHE A 12 5.86 7.44 0.66
CA PHE A 12 6.85 6.38 0.85
C PHE A 12 7.95 6.84 1.83
N SER A 13 8.71 5.89 2.36
CA SER A 13 10.01 6.19 2.93
C SER A 13 11.03 6.52 1.82
N PHE A 14 12.20 5.95 1.80
CA PHE A 14 13.21 6.31 0.78
C PHE A 14 13.72 5.05 0.10
N PHE A 15 13.92 5.15 -1.22
CA PHE A 15 14.52 4.08 -2.01
C PHE A 15 15.94 3.76 -1.51
N MET A 16 16.20 2.47 -1.37
CA MET A 16 17.50 1.99 -0.95
C MET A 16 18.45 1.88 -2.15
N PRO A 17 19.74 2.20 -1.99
CA PRO A 17 20.69 1.96 -3.04
C PRO A 17 20.81 0.46 -3.34
N GLU A 18 20.85 0.12 -4.62
CA GLU A 18 20.92 -1.26 -5.08
C GLU A 18 22.09 -2.02 -4.42
N GLY A 19 21.82 -3.24 -3.95
CA GLY A 19 22.81 -4.13 -3.34
C GLY A 19 23.33 -3.67 -1.97
N LYS A 20 22.69 -2.70 -1.33
CA LYS A 20 23.01 -2.26 0.03
C LYS A 20 22.06 -2.86 1.05
N ASP A 21 22.55 -3.08 2.27
CA ASP A 21 21.70 -3.51 3.37
C ASP A 21 20.81 -2.34 3.83
N PRO A 22 19.49 -2.48 3.81
CA PRO A 22 18.58 -1.45 4.33
C PRO A 22 18.88 -1.05 5.79
N ALA A 23 19.41 -1.96 6.61
CA ALA A 23 19.76 -1.69 8.00
C ALA A 23 20.79 -0.55 8.15
N ASP A 24 21.69 -0.38 7.19
CA ASP A 24 22.70 0.69 7.19
C ASP A 24 22.06 2.08 7.04
N TYR A 25 20.85 2.16 6.53
CA TYR A 25 20.13 3.42 6.25
C TYR A 25 19.00 3.72 7.23
N ARG A 26 18.70 2.77 8.12
CA ARG A 26 17.59 2.85 9.08
C ARG A 26 17.51 4.20 9.81
N ASP A 27 18.57 4.56 10.47
CA ASP A 27 18.58 5.78 11.32
C ASP A 27 18.41 7.05 10.47
N ALA A 28 19.02 7.10 9.30
CA ALA A 28 18.87 8.21 8.36
C ALA A 28 17.43 8.31 7.80
N VAL A 29 16.78 7.18 7.55
CA VAL A 29 15.36 7.12 7.14
C VAL A 29 14.46 7.67 8.25
N ILE A 30 14.60 7.16 9.47
CA ILE A 30 13.81 7.59 10.63
C ILE A 30 14.00 9.09 10.91
N GLU A 31 15.24 9.59 10.87
CA GLU A 31 15.51 11.01 11.04
C GLU A 31 14.78 11.87 10.01
N LYS A 32 14.84 11.49 8.73
CA LYS A 32 14.15 12.23 7.67
C LYS A 32 12.62 12.19 7.84
N LEU A 33 12.06 11.03 8.16
CA LEU A 33 10.62 10.89 8.41
C LEU A 33 10.16 11.73 9.60
N LYS A 34 10.92 11.78 10.69
CA LYS A 34 10.65 12.68 11.84
C LYS A 34 10.67 14.15 11.43
N ARG A 35 11.53 14.54 10.50
CA ARG A 35 11.53 15.92 9.95
C ARG A 35 10.28 16.21 9.12
N PHE A 36 9.80 15.26 8.31
CA PHE A 36 8.54 15.39 7.58
C PHE A 36 7.36 15.50 8.55
N LEU A 37 7.32 14.65 9.57
CA LEU A 37 6.30 14.69 10.61
C LEU A 37 6.27 16.04 11.36
N ALA A 38 7.43 16.60 11.66
CA ALA A 38 7.52 17.92 12.31
C ALA A 38 6.92 19.06 11.45
N VAL A 39 6.93 18.90 10.12
CA VAL A 39 6.23 19.81 9.20
C VAL A 39 4.74 19.49 9.17
N ALA A 40 4.35 18.22 9.03
CA ALA A 40 2.96 17.78 9.00
C ALA A 40 2.16 18.26 10.22
N LYS A 41 2.76 18.20 11.39
CA LYS A 41 2.17 18.68 12.66
C LYS A 41 1.77 20.15 12.63
N LYS A 42 2.51 21.00 11.92
CA LYS A 42 2.17 22.43 11.79
C LYS A 42 0.89 22.68 11.01
N TYR A 43 0.47 21.71 10.21
CA TYR A 43 -0.68 21.80 9.33
C TYR A 43 -1.80 20.82 9.68
N ASP A 44 -1.70 20.16 10.83
CA ASP A 44 -2.62 19.11 11.29
C ASP A 44 -2.86 18.02 10.22
N VAL A 45 -1.79 17.57 9.59
CA VAL A 45 -1.82 16.54 8.54
C VAL A 45 -1.26 15.24 9.09
N VAL A 46 -1.89 14.13 8.73
CA VAL A 46 -1.41 12.77 9.02
C VAL A 46 -0.61 12.26 7.82
N LEU A 47 0.60 11.81 8.08
CA LEU A 47 1.43 11.11 7.09
C LEU A 47 1.11 9.62 7.13
N MET A 48 0.76 9.06 5.98
CA MET A 48 0.50 7.62 5.84
C MET A 48 1.64 6.99 5.04
N HIS A 49 2.47 6.24 5.73
CA HIS A 49 3.54 5.47 5.09
C HIS A 49 2.94 4.23 4.43
N GLU A 50 3.09 4.13 3.12
CA GLU A 50 2.73 2.95 2.34
C GLU A 50 3.93 2.02 2.19
N ASN A 51 3.71 0.73 2.36
CA ASN A 51 4.68 -0.29 2.02
C ASN A 51 4.87 -0.34 0.50
N GLU A 52 6.13 -0.34 0.05
CA GLU A 52 6.49 -0.39 -1.37
C GLU A 52 7.83 -1.08 -1.53
N LYS A 53 8.05 -1.74 -2.67
CA LYS A 53 9.33 -2.39 -2.96
C LYS A 53 10.47 -1.39 -3.08
N ASP A 54 11.66 -1.85 -2.80
CA ASP A 54 12.92 -1.10 -2.93
C ASP A 54 13.06 0.12 -2.00
N ILE A 55 12.12 0.35 -1.08
CA ILE A 55 12.23 1.37 -0.02
C ILE A 55 12.56 0.71 1.32
N TYR A 56 12.90 1.49 2.35
CA TYR A 56 13.14 0.93 3.68
C TYR A 56 11.91 0.19 4.23
N GLY A 57 10.71 0.60 3.92
CA GLY A 57 9.45 -0.02 4.36
C GLY A 57 8.85 -0.97 3.32
N ASP A 58 9.60 -1.93 2.79
CA ASP A 58 9.18 -2.92 1.81
C ASP A 58 8.68 -4.24 2.44
N THR A 59 9.07 -4.52 3.69
CA THR A 59 8.59 -5.67 4.47
C THR A 59 7.76 -5.22 5.67
N ALA A 60 6.89 -6.09 6.18
CA ALA A 60 6.09 -5.81 7.38
C ALA A 60 6.96 -5.46 8.58
N ALA A 61 8.06 -6.18 8.78
CA ALA A 61 8.99 -5.93 9.88
C ALA A 61 9.63 -4.53 9.81
N ARG A 62 9.99 -4.04 8.60
CA ARG A 62 10.54 -2.70 8.43
C ARG A 62 9.46 -1.62 8.52
N CYS A 63 8.25 -1.90 8.06
CA CYS A 63 7.11 -1.00 8.30
C CYS A 63 6.82 -0.85 9.79
N LEU A 64 6.78 -1.96 10.53
CA LEU A 64 6.58 -1.96 11.98
C LEU A 64 7.69 -1.17 12.70
N ASP A 65 8.95 -1.40 12.32
CA ASP A 65 10.08 -0.63 12.86
C ASP A 65 9.92 0.88 12.69
N LEU A 66 9.40 1.33 11.53
CA LEU A 66 9.09 2.76 11.32
C LEU A 66 7.98 3.24 12.25
N MET A 67 6.88 2.48 12.38
CA MET A 67 5.75 2.83 13.24
C MET A 67 6.18 2.96 14.70
N GLU A 68 6.90 1.97 15.23
CA GLU A 68 7.39 1.94 16.61
C GLU A 68 8.45 3.01 16.89
N SER A 69 9.39 3.23 15.95
CA SER A 69 10.48 4.21 16.11
C SER A 69 10.02 5.66 16.06
N ILE A 70 8.93 5.93 15.33
CA ILE A 70 8.33 7.25 15.21
C ILE A 70 7.27 7.44 16.29
N SER A 71 6.41 6.44 16.51
CA SER A 71 5.41 6.35 17.58
C SER A 71 4.60 7.64 17.77
N ASP A 72 3.92 8.08 16.72
CA ASP A 72 3.16 9.34 16.71
C ASP A 72 1.82 9.17 15.99
N PRO A 73 0.70 9.67 16.52
CA PRO A 73 -0.62 9.51 15.93
C PRO A 73 -0.78 10.19 14.56
N GLN A 74 0.12 11.09 14.19
CA GLN A 74 0.16 11.69 12.85
C GLN A 74 1.12 10.98 11.88
N PHE A 75 1.64 9.82 12.27
CA PHE A 75 2.39 8.93 11.40
C PHE A 75 1.76 7.53 11.45
N GLN A 76 1.11 7.13 10.38
CA GLN A 76 0.29 5.92 10.31
C GLN A 76 0.63 5.09 9.08
N SER A 77 0.06 3.90 8.96
CA SER A 77 0.30 2.99 7.84
C SER A 77 -0.84 3.03 6.83
N ALA A 78 -0.48 3.04 5.54
CA ALA A 78 -1.33 2.62 4.45
C ALA A 78 -0.91 1.22 4.02
N PHE A 79 -1.82 0.27 4.04
CA PHE A 79 -1.55 -1.14 3.75
C PHE A 79 -1.87 -1.43 2.29
N ASP A 80 -0.88 -1.87 1.52
CA ASP A 80 -1.04 -2.32 0.15
C ASP A 80 -0.74 -3.82 0.04
N PHE A 81 -1.73 -4.60 -0.36
CA PHE A 81 -1.62 -6.06 -0.45
C PHE A 81 -0.65 -6.50 -1.54
N ALA A 82 -0.77 -5.93 -2.75
CA ALA A 82 0.04 -6.33 -3.89
C ALA A 82 1.52 -6.04 -3.67
N ASN A 83 1.85 -4.92 -3.04
CA ASN A 83 3.23 -4.56 -2.76
C ASN A 83 3.88 -5.57 -1.79
N PHE A 84 3.16 -6.10 -0.79
CA PHE A 84 3.65 -7.16 0.07
C PHE A 84 3.81 -8.48 -0.69
N VAL A 85 2.82 -8.90 -1.50
CA VAL A 85 2.92 -10.10 -2.35
C VAL A 85 4.14 -10.00 -3.26
N GLN A 86 4.38 -8.86 -3.90
CA GLN A 86 5.50 -8.62 -4.81
C GLN A 86 6.87 -8.63 -4.08
N CYS A 87 6.88 -8.35 -2.78
CA CYS A 87 8.05 -8.48 -1.91
C CYS A 87 8.24 -9.89 -1.35
N GLY A 88 7.31 -10.82 -1.63
CA GLY A 88 7.37 -12.20 -1.16
C GLY A 88 6.90 -12.39 0.29
N GLU A 89 6.13 -11.41 0.81
CA GLU A 89 5.57 -11.44 2.15
C GLU A 89 4.20 -12.15 2.17
N ASP A 90 3.88 -12.84 3.26
CA ASP A 90 2.53 -13.33 3.54
C ASP A 90 1.67 -12.20 4.11
N THR A 91 0.62 -11.82 3.39
CA THR A 91 -0.19 -10.65 3.73
C THR A 91 -0.97 -10.78 5.04
N GLU A 92 -1.36 -12.00 5.45
CA GLU A 92 -1.97 -12.20 6.78
C GLU A 92 -0.96 -11.96 7.89
N ALA A 93 0.27 -12.49 7.74
CA ALA A 93 1.35 -12.24 8.69
C ALA A 93 1.76 -10.76 8.72
N CYS A 94 1.65 -10.05 7.59
CA CYS A 94 1.85 -8.60 7.53
C CYS A 94 0.74 -7.87 8.30
N TRP A 95 -0.51 -8.28 8.10
CA TRP A 95 -1.66 -7.71 8.80
C TRP A 95 -1.54 -7.91 10.31
N ASP A 96 -1.16 -9.10 10.77
CA ASP A 96 -0.92 -9.40 12.18
C ASP A 96 0.05 -8.42 12.85
N GLN A 97 1.06 -7.97 12.11
CA GLN A 97 2.06 -7.04 12.63
C GLN A 97 1.63 -5.57 12.57
N LEU A 98 0.79 -5.19 11.61
CA LEU A 98 0.59 -3.79 11.25
C LEU A 98 -0.82 -3.26 11.52
N HIS A 99 -1.83 -4.10 11.73
CA HIS A 99 -3.24 -3.70 11.77
C HIS A 99 -3.53 -2.54 12.74
N GLU A 100 -2.87 -2.49 13.90
CA GLU A 100 -3.05 -1.40 14.87
C GLU A 100 -2.59 -0.02 14.36
N TYR A 101 -1.75 0.01 13.33
CA TYR A 101 -1.23 1.24 12.71
C TYR A 101 -1.93 1.59 11.39
N VAL A 102 -2.73 0.66 10.85
CA VAL A 102 -3.36 0.83 9.53
C VAL A 102 -4.63 1.68 9.64
N THR A 103 -4.64 2.78 8.92
CA THR A 103 -5.81 3.67 8.81
C THR A 103 -6.28 3.86 7.38
N TYR A 104 -5.56 3.27 6.44
CA TYR A 104 -5.84 3.37 5.02
C TYR A 104 -5.45 2.07 4.32
N ILE A 105 -6.28 1.57 3.44
CA ILE A 105 -6.01 0.33 2.71
C ILE A 105 -6.08 0.61 1.21
N HIS A 106 -5.02 0.22 0.48
CA HIS A 106 -5.00 0.20 -0.97
C HIS A 106 -5.47 -1.16 -1.47
N ILE A 107 -6.55 -1.17 -2.23
CA ILE A 107 -7.09 -2.36 -2.84
C ILE A 107 -6.39 -2.58 -4.19
N LYS A 108 -5.36 -3.37 -4.12
CA LYS A 108 -4.54 -3.81 -5.24
C LYS A 108 -4.12 -5.25 -4.96
N ASP A 109 -4.17 -6.13 -5.95
CA ASP A 109 -3.84 -7.54 -5.80
C ASP A 109 -2.77 -7.97 -6.80
N ALA A 110 -2.00 -8.98 -6.44
CA ALA A 110 -0.93 -9.51 -7.28
C ALA A 110 -0.76 -11.02 -7.10
N VAL A 111 -0.04 -11.63 -8.04
CA VAL A 111 0.47 -12.99 -7.93
C VAL A 111 1.97 -12.97 -7.65
N SER A 112 2.47 -13.94 -6.85
CA SER A 112 3.86 -13.96 -6.40
C SER A 112 4.84 -14.42 -7.49
N ASP A 113 4.43 -15.38 -8.33
CA ASP A 113 5.31 -16.04 -9.31
C ASP A 113 5.95 -15.05 -10.28
N ASP A 114 5.18 -14.13 -10.81
CA ASP A 114 5.62 -13.17 -11.81
C ASP A 114 5.39 -11.71 -11.42
N LYS A 115 4.90 -11.49 -10.20
CA LYS A 115 4.64 -10.18 -9.60
C LYS A 115 3.58 -9.35 -10.35
N GLU A 116 2.76 -10.00 -11.18
CA GLU A 116 1.77 -9.31 -12.00
C GLU A 116 0.58 -8.84 -11.15
N ASN A 117 0.12 -7.61 -11.39
CA ASN A 117 -1.12 -7.11 -10.79
C ASN A 117 -2.33 -7.78 -11.43
N VAL A 118 -3.29 -8.14 -10.60
CA VAL A 118 -4.53 -8.81 -10.99
C VAL A 118 -5.75 -8.13 -10.35
N VAL A 119 -6.95 -8.50 -10.80
CA VAL A 119 -8.19 -8.01 -10.19
C VAL A 119 -8.24 -8.47 -8.73
N CYS A 120 -8.66 -7.59 -7.81
CA CYS A 120 -8.67 -7.91 -6.39
C CYS A 120 -9.51 -9.15 -6.08
N GLY A 121 -8.98 -9.99 -5.18
CA GLY A 121 -9.55 -11.27 -4.83
C GLY A 121 -9.20 -12.42 -5.80
N THR A 122 -8.45 -12.14 -6.88
CA THR A 122 -8.00 -13.21 -7.81
C THR A 122 -6.50 -13.50 -7.67
N GLY A 123 -5.79 -12.72 -6.87
CA GLY A 123 -4.37 -12.89 -6.57
C GLY A 123 -4.12 -13.58 -5.24
N GLU A 124 -2.95 -13.32 -4.68
CA GLU A 124 -2.46 -13.93 -3.45
C GLU A 124 -2.51 -12.98 -2.24
N GLY A 125 -3.10 -11.78 -2.43
CA GLY A 125 -3.20 -10.77 -1.38
C GLY A 125 -4.12 -11.12 -0.21
N LYS A 126 -4.92 -12.20 -0.30
CA LYS A 126 -5.89 -12.63 0.73
C LYS A 126 -6.82 -11.49 1.16
N ILE A 127 -7.24 -10.69 0.18
CA ILE A 127 -7.98 -9.43 0.41
C ILE A 127 -9.28 -9.69 1.15
N LYS A 128 -10.02 -10.74 0.78
CA LYS A 128 -11.30 -11.07 1.40
C LYS A 128 -11.14 -11.42 2.87
N GLU A 129 -10.19 -12.31 3.18
CA GLU A 129 -9.92 -12.80 4.52
C GLU A 129 -9.49 -11.65 5.45
N ILE A 130 -8.60 -10.80 4.95
CA ILE A 130 -8.09 -9.66 5.73
C ILE A 130 -9.16 -8.58 5.89
N LEU A 131 -9.96 -8.27 4.86
CA LEU A 131 -11.06 -7.32 4.99
C LEU A 131 -12.18 -7.82 5.91
N ASP A 132 -12.50 -9.12 5.88
CA ASP A 132 -13.45 -9.71 6.85
C ASP A 132 -12.96 -9.53 8.28
N ARG A 133 -11.71 -9.85 8.53
CA ARG A 133 -11.08 -9.66 9.83
C ARG A 133 -11.04 -8.18 10.23
N ALA A 134 -10.55 -7.31 9.37
CA ALA A 134 -10.43 -5.88 9.63
C ALA A 134 -11.78 -5.24 9.99
N ILE A 135 -12.81 -5.47 9.17
CA ILE A 135 -14.11 -4.81 9.28
C ILE A 135 -14.95 -5.46 10.38
N ASN A 136 -15.09 -6.79 10.37
CA ASN A 136 -16.06 -7.49 11.23
C ASN A 136 -15.51 -7.87 12.61
N GLN A 137 -14.17 -7.97 12.77
CA GLN A 137 -13.56 -8.42 14.01
C GLN A 137 -12.75 -7.32 14.71
N GLU A 138 -12.09 -6.45 13.95
CA GLU A 138 -11.18 -5.42 14.48
C GLU A 138 -11.77 -4.00 14.38
N GLY A 139 -12.93 -3.82 13.74
CA GLY A 139 -13.67 -2.56 13.71
C GLY A 139 -13.01 -1.49 12.82
N TYR A 140 -12.38 -1.88 11.72
CA TYR A 140 -11.79 -0.95 10.77
C TYR A 140 -12.86 -0.09 10.08
N GLU A 141 -12.74 1.23 10.20
CA GLU A 141 -13.63 2.23 9.59
C GLU A 141 -12.88 3.18 8.64
N GLY A 142 -11.65 2.82 8.23
CA GLY A 142 -10.81 3.64 7.36
C GLY A 142 -11.22 3.56 5.89
N PHE A 143 -10.39 4.12 5.03
CA PHE A 143 -10.63 4.16 3.58
C PHE A 143 -10.16 2.88 2.89
N LEU A 144 -10.94 2.44 1.90
CA LEU A 144 -10.55 1.42 0.93
C LEU A 144 -10.39 2.10 -0.43
N THR A 145 -9.16 2.26 -0.89
CA THR A 145 -8.85 2.98 -2.14
C THR A 145 -8.43 2.01 -3.23
N LEU A 146 -9.11 2.09 -4.36
CA LEU A 146 -8.80 1.24 -5.51
C LEU A 146 -7.53 1.75 -6.22
N GLU A 147 -6.57 0.85 -6.40
CA GLU A 147 -5.37 1.04 -7.23
C GLU A 147 -5.25 -0.12 -8.24
N PRO A 148 -6.05 -0.16 -9.29
CA PRO A 148 -6.17 -1.34 -10.14
C PRO A 148 -4.87 -1.76 -10.82
N HIS A 149 -4.08 -0.82 -11.35
CA HIS A 149 -2.84 -1.13 -12.11
C HIS A 149 -3.02 -2.29 -13.12
N LEU A 150 -4.17 -2.32 -13.82
CA LEU A 150 -4.54 -3.40 -14.76
C LEU A 150 -4.26 -3.04 -16.23
N VAL A 151 -3.82 -1.81 -16.48
CA VAL A 151 -3.58 -1.27 -17.83
C VAL A 151 -2.31 -0.42 -17.82
N LEU A 152 -1.48 -0.60 -18.84
CA LEU A 152 -0.35 0.29 -19.13
C LEU A 152 -0.86 1.56 -19.81
N PHE A 153 -0.47 2.71 -19.30
CA PHE A 153 -0.79 4.00 -19.89
C PHE A 153 0.38 4.49 -20.74
N ASP A 154 0.22 4.59 -22.05
CA ASP A 154 1.26 5.09 -22.96
C ASP A 154 1.74 6.50 -22.59
N SER A 155 0.84 7.34 -22.08
CA SER A 155 1.15 8.72 -21.65
C SER A 155 2.02 8.80 -20.40
N LEU A 156 2.06 7.76 -19.59
CA LEU A 156 2.88 7.68 -18.37
C LEU A 156 4.11 6.77 -18.55
N ALA A 157 4.23 6.09 -19.67
CA ALA A 157 5.31 5.15 -19.95
C ALA A 157 6.72 5.77 -19.86
N SER A 158 6.83 7.09 -19.99
CA SER A 158 8.10 7.84 -19.81
C SER A 158 8.39 8.20 -18.35
N LEU A 159 7.39 8.12 -17.47
CA LEU A 159 7.50 8.38 -16.03
C LEU A 159 7.52 7.08 -15.23
N GLU A 160 7.04 6.00 -15.83
CA GLU A 160 7.07 4.68 -15.24
C GLU A 160 8.50 4.15 -15.27
N THR A 161 8.99 3.74 -14.11
CA THR A 161 10.24 3.01 -13.98
C THR A 161 10.14 1.68 -14.73
N THR A 162 11.26 1.03 -15.00
CA THR A 162 11.34 -0.28 -15.68
C THR A 162 10.41 -1.33 -15.04
N ASP A 163 10.05 -1.13 -13.77
CA ASP A 163 9.24 -2.03 -12.98
C ASP A 163 7.74 -2.06 -13.38
N ALA A 164 7.16 -0.95 -13.84
CA ALA A 164 5.75 -0.93 -14.23
C ALA A 164 5.46 -1.93 -15.37
N LYS A 165 6.41 -2.12 -16.29
CA LYS A 165 6.31 -3.12 -17.36
C LYS A 165 6.44 -4.58 -16.87
N ASN A 166 7.02 -4.76 -15.70
CA ASN A 166 7.18 -6.10 -15.12
C ASN A 166 5.93 -6.53 -14.34
N ILE A 167 5.16 -5.57 -13.80
CA ILE A 167 3.95 -5.84 -13.01
C ILE A 167 2.65 -5.79 -13.82
N ILE A 168 2.70 -5.32 -15.07
CA ILE A 168 1.59 -5.36 -16.04
C ILE A 168 2.13 -5.92 -17.35
N LYS A 169 2.05 -7.22 -17.51
CA LYS A 169 2.54 -7.92 -18.72
C LYS A 169 1.57 -7.78 -19.90
N GLU A 170 0.29 -7.87 -19.60
CA GLU A 170 -0.80 -7.72 -20.54
C GLU A 170 -1.87 -6.80 -19.97
N ASN A 171 -2.48 -5.96 -20.81
CA ASN A 171 -3.65 -5.20 -20.40
C ASN A 171 -4.79 -6.15 -20.05
N LYS A 172 -5.22 -6.15 -18.80
CA LYS A 172 -6.35 -6.96 -18.31
C LYS A 172 -7.69 -6.27 -18.51
N ALA A 173 -7.67 -5.01 -18.90
CA ALA A 173 -8.83 -4.19 -19.17
C ALA A 173 -8.64 -3.42 -20.48
N LYS A 174 -9.72 -2.92 -21.03
CA LYS A 174 -9.74 -2.19 -22.30
C LYS A 174 -9.04 -0.84 -22.19
N ASP A 175 -9.27 -0.16 -21.08
CA ASP A 175 -8.68 1.13 -20.73
C ASP A 175 -8.69 1.32 -19.21
N GLY A 176 -8.17 2.45 -18.73
CA GLY A 176 -8.09 2.73 -17.30
C GLY A 176 -9.45 2.81 -16.60
N ALA A 177 -10.47 3.33 -17.26
CA ALA A 177 -11.82 3.41 -16.71
C ALA A 177 -12.45 2.01 -16.57
N ASP A 178 -12.23 1.14 -17.55
CA ASP A 178 -12.67 -0.26 -17.51
C ASP A 178 -11.95 -1.03 -16.39
N GLY A 179 -10.61 -0.88 -16.28
CA GLY A 179 -9.83 -1.50 -15.20
C GLY A 179 -10.28 -1.03 -13.81
N TYR A 180 -10.60 0.26 -13.67
CA TYR A 180 -11.13 0.78 -12.41
C TYR A 180 -12.52 0.21 -12.11
N SER A 181 -13.39 0.09 -13.12
CA SER A 181 -14.73 -0.51 -12.98
C SER A 181 -14.64 -1.98 -12.58
N MET A 182 -13.74 -2.76 -13.21
CA MET A 182 -13.52 -4.16 -12.85
C MET A 182 -13.12 -4.30 -11.37
N GLN A 183 -12.17 -3.50 -10.93
CA GLN A 183 -11.69 -3.51 -9.54
C GLN A 183 -12.79 -3.10 -8.56
N TYR A 184 -13.59 -2.10 -8.92
CA TYR A 184 -14.72 -1.65 -8.09
C TYR A 184 -15.76 -2.74 -7.89
N HIS A 185 -16.17 -3.43 -8.97
CA HIS A 185 -17.15 -4.51 -8.86
C HIS A 185 -16.61 -5.68 -8.06
N ALA A 186 -15.35 -6.07 -8.28
CA ALA A 186 -14.73 -7.14 -7.51
C ALA A 186 -14.65 -6.81 -6.00
N LEU A 187 -14.31 -5.57 -5.65
CA LEU A 187 -14.34 -5.15 -4.25
C LEU A 187 -15.77 -5.17 -3.68
N CYS A 188 -16.77 -4.70 -4.44
CA CYS A 188 -18.17 -4.74 -4.00
C CYS A 188 -18.63 -6.19 -3.73
N ASP A 189 -18.25 -7.13 -4.60
CA ASP A 189 -18.60 -8.54 -4.42
C ASP A 189 -17.97 -9.10 -3.14
N ILE A 190 -16.67 -8.83 -2.89
CA ILE A 190 -15.98 -9.20 -1.65
C ILE A 190 -16.70 -8.61 -0.44
N LEU A 191 -17.03 -7.31 -0.44
CA LEU A 191 -17.70 -6.64 0.68
C LEU A 191 -19.10 -7.20 0.94
N ASN A 192 -19.85 -7.56 -0.10
CA ASN A 192 -21.16 -8.21 0.03
C ASN A 192 -21.03 -9.61 0.66
N GLU A 193 -19.99 -10.36 0.31
CA GLU A 193 -19.77 -11.70 0.87
C GLU A 193 -19.39 -11.66 2.35
N ILE A 194 -18.58 -10.69 2.78
CA ILE A 194 -18.16 -10.58 4.19
C ILE A 194 -19.22 -9.89 5.07
N ALA A 195 -20.21 -9.21 4.48
CA ALA A 195 -21.32 -8.61 5.20
C ALA A 195 -22.47 -9.59 5.49
N SER A 196 -22.42 -10.81 4.93
CA SER A 196 -23.47 -11.83 5.06
C SER A 196 -23.20 -12.79 6.20
#